data_92ad667a61ec6b587660d06873563157
#
_entry.id   92ad667a61ec6b587660d06873563157
#
_cell.length_a   1.000
_cell.length_b   1.000
_cell.length_c   1.000
_cell.angle_alpha   90.00
_cell.angle_beta   90.00
_cell.angle_gamma   90.00
#
_symmetry.space_group_name_H-M   'P 1'
#
loop_
_entity.id
_entity.type
_entity.pdbx_description
1 polymer ?
#
loop_
_entity_poly.entity_id
_entity_poly.type
_entity_poly.pdbx_seq_one_letter_code
_entity_poly.pdbx_strand_id
1 'polypeptide(L)'
;MKIIFLTIFICSCFLFPSSSFASHVELKPCVEIAHCVREEWEVKNIDKPFEKIRTFIQNTPRTEIVEINGDYLHAEATSKWMKYVDDLEVSFLPESNILLIRSESRVGESDLGVNQKRVDLLKSKMF
;
A
#
# COMPACT_ATOMS: atom_id res chain seq x y z
N MET A 1 48.90 46.17 31.90
CA MET A 1 48.66 44.70 31.61
C MET A 1 47.20 44.56 31.23
N LYS A 2 46.91 44.37 29.91
CA LYS A 2 45.53 44.27 29.39
C LYS A 2 45.14 42.78 29.34
N ILE A 3 44.14 42.40 30.13
CA ILE A 3 43.58 41.07 30.13
C ILE A 3 42.54 41.02 29.03
N ILE A 4 42.82 40.21 27.98
CA ILE A 4 41.88 39.94 26.86
C ILE A 4 41.02 38.77 27.27
N PHE A 5 39.73 39.01 27.56
CA PHE A 5 38.74 37.93 27.74
C PHE A 5 38.34 37.37 26.36
N LEU A 6 38.80 36.16 26.08
CA LEU A 6 38.39 35.39 24.89
C LEU A 6 37.05 34.72 25.20
N THR A 7 35.94 35.26 24.71
CA THR A 7 34.63 34.61 24.79
C THR A 7 34.52 33.52 23.75
N ILE A 8 34.55 32.28 24.23
CA ILE A 8 34.29 31.11 23.37
C ILE A 8 32.80 31.01 23.13
N PHE A 9 32.38 31.27 21.88
CA PHE A 9 31.01 31.10 21.43
C PHE A 9 30.80 29.62 21.07
N ILE A 10 30.21 28.83 22.00
CA ILE A 10 29.86 27.44 21.74
C ILE A 10 28.58 27.43 20.88
N CYS A 11 28.77 27.23 19.57
CA CYS A 11 27.66 26.98 18.63
C CYS A 11 27.09 25.59 18.89
N SER A 12 26.03 25.53 19.69
CA SER A 12 25.28 24.29 19.92
C SER A 12 24.45 23.97 18.68
N CYS A 13 24.97 23.11 17.79
CA CYS A 13 24.19 22.55 16.69
C CYS A 13 23.14 21.58 17.23
N PHE A 14 21.92 22.05 17.42
CA PHE A 14 20.76 21.20 17.66
C PHE A 14 20.49 20.39 16.39
N LEU A 15 20.93 19.13 16.39
CA LEU A 15 20.51 18.14 15.41
C LEU A 15 19.06 17.78 15.72
N PHE A 16 18.11 18.42 15.03
CA PHE A 16 16.73 17.97 15.03
C PHE A 16 16.66 16.64 14.26
N PRO A 17 16.18 15.54 14.87
CA PRO A 17 15.92 14.34 14.12
C PRO A 17 14.84 14.67 13.08
N SER A 18 15.18 14.56 11.81
CA SER A 18 14.20 14.62 10.73
C SER A 18 13.30 13.39 10.88
N SER A 19 12.12 13.58 11.48
CA SER A 19 11.07 12.58 11.43
C SER A 19 10.65 12.43 9.98
N SER A 20 11.16 11.40 9.33
CA SER A 20 10.69 10.98 8.00
C SER A 20 9.27 10.46 8.19
N PHE A 21 8.27 11.31 8.00
CA PHE A 21 6.89 10.85 7.85
C PHE A 21 6.87 10.01 6.57
N ALA A 22 6.81 8.70 6.72
CA ALA A 22 6.49 7.82 5.61
C ALA A 22 5.09 8.23 5.11
N SER A 23 5.03 8.87 3.94
CA SER A 23 3.76 9.20 3.29
C SER A 23 3.18 7.90 2.75
N HIS A 24 2.32 7.24 3.53
CA HIS A 24 1.56 6.11 3.01
C HIS A 24 0.46 6.62 2.06
N VAL A 25 0.23 5.87 1.00
CA VAL A 25 -0.78 6.19 0.00
C VAL A 25 -2.15 5.76 0.55
N GLU A 26 -3.04 6.73 0.69
CA GLU A 26 -4.43 6.45 1.04
C GLU A 26 -5.17 5.92 -0.19
N LEU A 27 -5.82 4.76 -0.06
CA LEU A 27 -6.63 4.18 -1.12
C LEU A 27 -7.97 4.91 -1.23
N LYS A 28 -8.38 5.24 -2.47
CA LYS A 28 -9.66 5.88 -2.75
C LYS A 28 -10.84 5.02 -2.24
N PRO A 29 -11.94 5.63 -1.82
CA PRO A 29 -13.17 4.89 -1.54
C PRO A 29 -13.75 4.28 -2.83
N CYS A 30 -14.53 3.20 -2.70
CA CYS A 30 -15.35 2.70 -3.79
C CYS A 30 -16.55 3.63 -3.98
N VAL A 31 -16.74 4.13 -5.20
CA VAL A 31 -17.93 4.92 -5.58
C VAL A 31 -19.02 3.98 -6.07
N GLU A 32 -18.65 3.05 -6.95
CA GLU A 32 -19.57 2.07 -7.54
C GLU A 32 -19.30 0.68 -6.97
N ILE A 33 -20.05 0.29 -5.96
CA ILE A 33 -19.89 -1.00 -5.27
C ILE A 33 -20.17 -2.23 -6.15
N ALA A 34 -20.85 -2.03 -7.29
CA ALA A 34 -21.12 -3.12 -8.23
C ALA A 34 -19.88 -3.65 -8.95
N HIS A 35 -18.77 -2.93 -8.93
CA HIS A 35 -17.50 -3.34 -9.54
C HIS A 35 -16.25 -2.88 -8.78
N CYS A 36 -16.41 -2.52 -7.50
CA CYS A 36 -15.32 -2.10 -6.62
C CYS A 36 -15.46 -2.74 -5.25
N VAL A 37 -14.36 -3.23 -4.70
CA VAL A 37 -14.24 -3.76 -3.34
C VAL A 37 -13.09 -3.05 -2.63
N ARG A 38 -13.31 -2.62 -1.40
CA ARG A 38 -12.28 -2.07 -0.52
C ARG A 38 -12.41 -2.71 0.86
N GLU A 39 -11.31 -3.26 1.36
CA GLU A 39 -11.23 -3.88 2.68
C GLU A 39 -10.02 -3.38 3.46
N GLU A 40 -10.10 -3.52 4.78
CA GLU A 40 -9.03 -3.26 5.73
C GLU A 40 -8.78 -4.51 6.56
N TRP A 41 -7.52 -4.98 6.61
CA TRP A 41 -7.16 -6.21 7.31
C TRP A 41 -6.14 -5.94 8.41
N GLU A 42 -6.46 -6.34 9.64
CA GLU A 42 -5.48 -6.35 10.72
C GLU A 42 -4.47 -7.48 10.52
N VAL A 43 -3.17 -7.14 10.46
CA VAL A 43 -2.09 -8.09 10.12
C VAL A 43 -0.98 -8.12 11.17
N LYS A 44 -1.26 -7.67 12.39
CA LYS A 44 -0.27 -7.58 13.47
C LYS A 44 0.43 -8.90 13.83
N ASN A 45 -0.17 -10.04 13.51
CA ASN A 45 0.39 -11.37 13.77
C ASN A 45 1.03 -12.00 12.53
N ILE A 46 1.18 -11.25 11.44
CA ILE A 46 1.76 -11.72 10.19
C ILE A 46 3.15 -11.09 10.03
N ASP A 47 4.17 -11.93 9.88
CA ASP A 47 5.51 -11.45 9.56
C ASP A 47 5.56 -10.89 8.15
N LYS A 48 6.09 -9.68 8.00
CA LYS A 48 6.25 -8.98 6.72
C LYS A 48 5.00 -9.02 5.82
N PRO A 49 3.86 -8.53 6.29
CA PRO A 49 2.57 -8.71 5.60
C PRO A 49 2.56 -8.10 4.19
N PHE A 50 3.22 -6.96 3.98
CA PHE A 50 3.31 -6.33 2.66
C PHE A 50 4.12 -7.18 1.67
N GLU A 51 5.26 -7.73 2.09
CA GLU A 51 6.08 -8.61 1.25
C GLU A 51 5.36 -9.92 0.93
N LYS A 52 4.63 -10.47 1.88
CA LYS A 52 3.83 -11.69 1.68
C LYS A 52 2.77 -11.49 0.61
N ILE A 53 1.97 -10.43 0.71
CA ILE A 53 0.92 -10.14 -0.28
C ILE A 53 1.51 -9.74 -1.65
N ARG A 54 2.59 -8.97 -1.67
CA ARG A 54 3.31 -8.61 -2.90
C ARG A 54 3.78 -9.84 -3.65
N THR A 55 4.42 -10.78 -2.95
CA THR A 55 4.91 -12.04 -3.54
C THR A 55 3.76 -12.86 -4.12
N PHE A 56 2.62 -12.92 -3.43
CA PHE A 56 1.45 -13.62 -3.93
C PHE A 56 0.91 -12.96 -5.21
N ILE A 57 0.74 -11.63 -5.23
CA ILE A 57 0.25 -10.88 -6.39
C ILE A 57 1.19 -11.08 -7.59
N GLN A 58 2.50 -10.97 -7.37
CA GLN A 58 3.53 -11.14 -8.40
C GLN A 58 3.48 -12.52 -9.08
N ASN A 59 3.07 -13.56 -8.35
CA ASN A 59 2.94 -14.93 -8.87
C ASN A 59 1.52 -15.28 -9.34
N THR A 60 0.59 -14.32 -9.32
CA THR A 60 -0.79 -14.55 -9.77
C THR A 60 -0.87 -14.42 -11.29
N PRO A 61 -1.43 -15.42 -12.01
CA PRO A 61 -1.56 -15.36 -13.46
C PRO A 61 -2.33 -14.13 -13.94
N ARG A 62 -1.89 -13.54 -15.07
CA ARG A 62 -2.50 -12.37 -15.70
C ARG A 62 -2.62 -11.15 -14.78
N THR A 63 -1.71 -11.05 -13.82
CA THR A 63 -1.62 -9.92 -12.88
C THR A 63 -0.21 -9.39 -12.92
N GLU A 64 -0.06 -8.10 -13.17
CA GLU A 64 1.22 -7.42 -13.27
C GLU A 64 1.28 -6.28 -12.27
N ILE A 65 2.34 -6.22 -11.45
CA ILE A 65 2.59 -5.08 -10.58
C ILE A 65 3.20 -3.98 -11.45
N VAL A 66 2.47 -2.86 -11.58
CA VAL A 66 2.85 -1.72 -12.43
C VAL A 66 3.48 -0.58 -11.64
N GLU A 67 3.27 -0.55 -10.32
CA GLU A 67 3.87 0.45 -9.44
C GLU A 67 4.16 -0.14 -8.06
N ILE A 68 5.32 0.21 -7.50
CA ILE A 68 5.65 0.02 -6.08
C ILE A 68 6.26 1.31 -5.57
N ASN A 69 5.71 1.82 -4.46
CA ASN A 69 6.23 3.00 -3.80
C ASN A 69 6.16 2.83 -2.27
N GLY A 70 7.28 2.47 -1.65
CA GLY A 70 7.33 2.14 -0.22
C GLY A 70 6.40 0.97 0.13
N ASP A 71 5.43 1.24 0.98
CA ASP A 71 4.41 0.28 1.45
C ASP A 71 3.12 0.28 0.59
N TYR A 72 3.18 0.81 -0.62
CA TYR A 72 2.09 0.81 -1.60
C TYR A 72 2.47 0.03 -2.85
N LEU A 73 1.52 -0.70 -3.40
CA LEU A 73 1.62 -1.29 -4.73
C LEU A 73 0.31 -1.11 -5.51
N HIS A 74 0.45 -0.98 -6.83
CA HIS A 74 -0.62 -1.05 -7.79
C HIS A 74 -0.34 -2.16 -8.79
N ALA A 75 -1.30 -3.03 -9.00
CA ALA A 75 -1.24 -4.11 -9.97
C ALA A 75 -2.45 -4.06 -10.90
N GLU A 76 -2.24 -4.51 -12.13
CA GLU A 76 -3.28 -4.67 -13.14
C GLU A 76 -3.59 -6.15 -13.34
N ALA A 77 -4.85 -6.53 -13.16
CA ALA A 77 -5.33 -7.89 -13.39
C ALA A 77 -6.18 -7.93 -14.67
N THR A 78 -5.75 -8.76 -15.64
CA THR A 78 -6.39 -8.82 -16.96
C THR A 78 -7.25 -10.08 -17.09
N SER A 79 -8.50 -9.93 -17.49
CA SER A 79 -9.39 -11.06 -17.71
C SER A 79 -8.92 -11.93 -18.89
N LYS A 80 -9.18 -13.25 -18.80
CA LYS A 80 -8.65 -14.23 -19.76
C LYS A 80 -9.16 -14.01 -21.20
N TRP A 81 -10.43 -13.74 -21.35
CA TRP A 81 -11.10 -13.72 -22.66
C TRP A 81 -11.33 -12.31 -23.19
N MET A 82 -11.97 -11.47 -22.38
CA MET A 82 -12.37 -10.11 -22.81
C MET A 82 -11.24 -9.09 -22.69
N LYS A 83 -10.12 -9.46 -22.03
CA LYS A 83 -8.98 -8.57 -21.79
C LYS A 83 -9.34 -7.28 -21.02
N TYR A 84 -10.39 -7.34 -20.21
CA TYR A 84 -10.71 -6.26 -19.30
C TYR A 84 -9.63 -6.16 -18.22
N VAL A 85 -9.30 -4.95 -17.87
CA VAL A 85 -8.29 -4.64 -16.85
C VAL A 85 -8.99 -4.17 -15.59
N ASP A 86 -8.65 -4.82 -14.47
CA ASP A 86 -9.04 -4.39 -13.13
C ASP A 86 -7.80 -3.86 -12.40
N ASP A 87 -7.98 -2.80 -11.64
CA ASP A 87 -6.96 -2.24 -10.76
C ASP A 87 -6.99 -2.94 -9.40
N LEU A 88 -5.85 -3.38 -8.93
CA LEU A 88 -5.65 -3.93 -7.60
C LEU A 88 -4.61 -3.07 -6.87
N GLU A 89 -5.03 -2.43 -5.80
CA GLU A 89 -4.18 -1.57 -4.98
C GLU A 89 -4.04 -2.14 -3.58
N VAL A 90 -2.84 -2.08 -3.04
CA VAL A 90 -2.52 -2.48 -1.68
C VAL A 90 -1.69 -1.39 -1.03
N SER A 91 -2.06 -0.98 0.18
CA SER A 91 -1.28 -0.07 1.00
C SER A 91 -1.14 -0.65 2.41
N PHE A 92 0.08 -0.71 2.93
CA PHE A 92 0.35 -1.15 4.30
C PHE A 92 0.59 0.04 5.21
N LEU A 93 -0.09 0.05 6.34
CA LEU A 93 0.03 1.04 7.40
C LEU A 93 0.80 0.41 8.59
N PRO A 94 2.14 0.55 8.64
CA PRO A 94 2.96 -0.17 9.63
C PRO A 94 2.64 0.25 11.06
N GLU A 95 2.30 1.50 11.33
CA GLU A 95 2.00 2.00 12.68
C GLU A 95 0.75 1.36 13.29
N SER A 96 -0.25 1.03 12.46
CA SER A 96 -1.50 0.38 12.88
C SER A 96 -1.54 -1.12 12.57
N ASN A 97 -0.56 -1.65 11.83
CA ASN A 97 -0.55 -3.03 11.31
C ASN A 97 -1.80 -3.37 10.48
N ILE A 98 -2.19 -2.45 9.60
CA ILE A 98 -3.35 -2.61 8.71
C ILE A 98 -2.87 -2.69 7.26
N LEU A 99 -3.38 -3.66 6.51
CA LEU A 99 -3.36 -3.67 5.05
C LEU A 99 -4.69 -3.12 4.52
N LEU A 100 -4.60 -2.11 3.68
CA LEU A 100 -5.71 -1.60 2.89
C LEU A 100 -5.67 -2.29 1.52
N ILE A 101 -6.79 -2.82 1.08
CA ILE A 101 -6.94 -3.50 -0.21
C ILE A 101 -8.06 -2.83 -0.98
N ARG A 102 -7.84 -2.54 -2.26
CA ARG A 102 -8.87 -2.05 -3.17
C ARG A 102 -8.76 -2.76 -4.51
N SER A 103 -9.86 -3.24 -5.03
CA SER A 103 -9.92 -3.85 -6.35
C SER A 103 -11.13 -3.32 -7.11
N GLU A 104 -10.91 -2.82 -8.33
CA GLU A 104 -11.95 -2.16 -9.13
C GLU A 104 -11.79 -2.46 -10.61
N SER A 105 -12.90 -2.73 -11.27
CA SER A 105 -12.94 -2.84 -12.72
C SER A 105 -12.96 -1.47 -13.39
N ARG A 106 -12.15 -1.29 -14.45
CA ARG A 106 -12.11 -0.03 -15.22
C ARG A 106 -13.33 0.17 -16.10
N VAL A 107 -14.01 -0.91 -16.48
CA VAL A 107 -15.14 -0.89 -17.42
C VAL A 107 -16.29 -1.76 -16.91
N GLY A 108 -17.51 -1.41 -17.36
CA GLY A 108 -18.74 -2.14 -17.07
C GLY A 108 -19.50 -1.60 -15.86
N GLU A 109 -20.79 -1.91 -15.82
CA GLU A 109 -21.69 -1.53 -14.73
C GLU A 109 -21.60 -2.51 -13.54
N SER A 110 -21.20 -3.76 -13.80
CA SER A 110 -21.03 -4.82 -12.81
C SER A 110 -19.88 -5.74 -13.22
N ASP A 111 -19.10 -6.18 -12.23
CA ASP A 111 -17.99 -7.15 -12.41
C ASP A 111 -18.38 -8.59 -12.15
N LEU A 112 -19.65 -8.88 -11.90
CA LEU A 112 -20.18 -10.21 -11.54
C LEU A 112 -19.43 -10.85 -10.33
N GLY A 113 -18.93 -10.04 -9.42
CA GLY A 113 -18.22 -10.44 -8.21
C GLY A 113 -16.75 -10.84 -8.44
N VAL A 114 -16.14 -10.51 -9.57
CA VAL A 114 -14.74 -10.83 -9.86
C VAL A 114 -13.78 -10.13 -8.90
N ASN A 115 -14.00 -8.86 -8.59
CA ASN A 115 -13.17 -8.12 -7.64
C ASN A 115 -13.30 -8.69 -6.21
N GLN A 116 -14.50 -9.03 -5.76
CA GLN A 116 -14.69 -9.68 -4.45
C GLN A 116 -13.96 -11.02 -4.38
N LYS A 117 -14.09 -11.88 -5.39
CA LYS A 117 -13.38 -13.18 -5.45
C LYS A 117 -11.85 -13.00 -5.40
N ARG A 118 -11.33 -11.97 -6.07
CA ARG A 118 -9.90 -11.64 -6.02
C ARG A 118 -9.46 -11.27 -4.62
N VAL A 119 -10.20 -10.39 -3.95
CA VAL A 119 -9.92 -9.95 -2.58
C VAL A 119 -10.03 -11.11 -1.59
N ASP A 120 -11.06 -11.96 -1.71
CA ASP A 120 -11.24 -13.15 -0.88
C ASP A 120 -10.08 -14.16 -1.05
N LEU A 121 -9.62 -14.34 -2.29
CA LEU A 121 -8.46 -15.20 -2.57
C LEU A 121 -7.19 -14.64 -1.90
N LEU A 122 -6.92 -13.36 -2.04
CA LEU A 122 -5.80 -12.70 -1.36
C LEU A 122 -5.88 -12.89 0.15
N LYS A 123 -7.05 -12.68 0.73
CA LYS A 123 -7.30 -12.83 2.17
C LYS A 123 -7.01 -14.25 2.64
N SER A 124 -7.45 -15.25 1.90
CA SER A 124 -7.19 -16.68 2.20
C SER A 124 -5.71 -17.08 2.15
N LYS A 125 -4.86 -16.27 1.50
CA LYS A 125 -3.40 -16.49 1.46
C LYS A 125 -2.67 -15.73 2.55
N MET A 126 -3.33 -14.75 3.15
CA MET A 126 -2.78 -13.97 4.26
C MET A 126 -3.05 -14.66 5.60
N PHE A 127 -4.23 -15.20 5.77
CA PHE A 127 -4.74 -15.82 7.01
C PHE A 127 -4.99 -17.31 6.83
#